data_cba020ac45ab06c75389fc404f3dd6d7
#
_entry.id   cba020ac45ab06c75389fc404f3dd6d7
#
_cell.length_a   1.000
_cell.length_b   1.000
_cell.length_c   1.000
_cell.angle_alpha   90.00
_cell.angle_beta   90.00
_cell.angle_gamma   90.00
#
_symmetry.space_group_name_H-M   'P 1'
#
loop_
_entity.id
_entity.type
_entity.pdbx_description
1 polymer ?
#
loop_
_entity_poly.entity_id
_entity_poly.type
_entity_poly.pdbx_seq_one_letter_code
_entity_poly.pdbx_strand_id
1 'polypeptide(L)'
;METYRIAYFGTFDASQLDLEIIAIYNNDLEALKKLLGKRINKIIKINGAYPEPFTPLEVALYLNKKDIIKYLFDNNASHKGKFHPKPIEIAVRCCDAEIVCMFQNDLESLDEEKKAELLKTAFWGDHTAENIDALESLGITIAKYGGLMLRYSAFNNDIETVRLFLEKGADVNYHKADSVFSDTSTPIIKAALCNNLEIVSLLAGHGADVGIENKRGERPYSIAIKNDNREMIELLAKYETRDLHSIESKDTVLKKYKLPNSLVEFLKGDKLKIKFTNDKCCKFIRFY
;
A
#
# COMPACT_ATOMS: atom_id res chain seq x y z
N MET A 1 -38.86 8.02 8.52
CA MET A 1 -38.47 6.62 8.33
C MET A 1 -37.10 6.44 9.00
N GLU A 2 -36.94 5.33 9.70
CA GLU A 2 -35.66 5.02 10.34
C GLU A 2 -34.68 4.51 9.30
N THR A 3 -33.48 5.09 9.25
CA THR A 3 -32.47 4.75 8.27
C THR A 3 -31.21 4.18 8.93
N TYR A 4 -30.58 3.22 8.27
CA TYR A 4 -29.44 2.44 8.78
C TYR A 4 -28.27 2.60 7.84
N ARG A 5 -27.14 3.11 8.34
CA ARG A 5 -25.90 3.20 7.57
C ARG A 5 -25.08 1.93 7.77
N ILE A 6 -24.93 1.13 6.72
CA ILE A 6 -24.19 -0.13 6.76
C ILE A 6 -22.80 0.11 6.14
N ALA A 7 -21.81 0.43 6.97
CA ALA A 7 -20.40 0.59 6.59
C ALA A 7 -20.21 1.21 5.17
N TYR A 8 -19.58 0.48 4.26
CA TYR A 8 -19.29 0.92 2.89
C TYR A 8 -20.46 0.71 1.90
N PHE A 9 -21.58 0.12 2.34
CA PHE A 9 -22.70 -0.23 1.46
C PHE A 9 -23.72 0.91 1.29
N GLY A 10 -23.73 1.86 2.20
CA GLY A 10 -24.62 3.02 2.12
C GLY A 10 -25.66 3.11 3.23
N THR A 11 -26.71 3.88 3.00
CA THR A 11 -27.82 4.09 3.94
C THR A 11 -29.09 3.45 3.38
N PHE A 12 -29.80 2.71 4.20
CA PHE A 12 -30.95 1.92 3.82
C PHE A 12 -32.12 2.16 4.77
N ASP A 13 -33.35 2.07 4.26
CA ASP A 13 -34.55 2.06 5.08
C ASP A 13 -34.76 0.67 5.71
N ALA A 14 -35.44 0.60 6.84
CA ALA A 14 -35.73 -0.64 7.54
C ALA A 14 -36.39 -1.71 6.66
N SER A 15 -37.24 -1.30 5.71
CA SER A 15 -37.90 -2.22 4.76
C SER A 15 -36.96 -2.89 3.76
N GLN A 16 -35.74 -2.39 3.62
CA GLN A 16 -34.71 -2.94 2.73
C GLN A 16 -33.81 -3.95 3.42
N LEU A 17 -33.88 -4.08 4.74
CA LEU A 17 -32.99 -4.89 5.55
C LEU A 17 -33.70 -6.11 6.14
N ASP A 18 -33.04 -7.26 6.14
CA ASP A 18 -33.46 -8.38 6.96
C ASP A 18 -33.39 -7.99 8.45
N LEU A 19 -34.32 -8.50 9.26
CA LEU A 19 -34.42 -8.15 10.68
C LEU A 19 -33.14 -8.46 11.47
N GLU A 20 -32.39 -9.47 11.06
CA GLU A 20 -31.10 -9.79 11.64
C GLU A 20 -30.08 -8.66 11.46
N ILE A 21 -30.08 -7.97 10.32
CA ILE A 21 -29.20 -6.82 10.07
C ILE A 21 -29.57 -5.66 11.00
N ILE A 22 -30.87 -5.42 11.20
CA ILE A 22 -31.35 -4.38 12.11
C ILE A 22 -30.96 -4.71 13.56
N ALA A 23 -31.10 -5.96 13.98
CA ALA A 23 -30.69 -6.41 15.31
C ALA A 23 -29.19 -6.24 15.52
N ILE A 24 -28.37 -6.59 14.51
CA ILE A 24 -26.91 -6.40 14.57
C ILE A 24 -26.56 -4.90 14.62
N TYR A 25 -27.19 -4.08 13.79
CA TYR A 25 -26.94 -2.63 13.76
C TYR A 25 -27.20 -1.99 15.14
N ASN A 26 -28.33 -2.35 15.77
CA ASN A 26 -28.73 -1.84 17.07
C ASN A 26 -27.98 -2.51 18.25
N ASN A 27 -27.06 -3.45 17.96
CA ASN A 27 -26.35 -4.24 18.97
C ASN A 27 -27.29 -5.02 19.89
N ASP A 28 -28.48 -5.44 19.37
CA ASP A 28 -29.47 -6.21 20.10
C ASP A 28 -29.20 -7.71 19.96
N LEU A 29 -28.34 -8.20 20.86
CA LEU A 29 -27.93 -9.61 20.87
C LEU A 29 -29.11 -10.54 21.17
N GLU A 30 -30.05 -10.16 22.04
CA GLU A 30 -31.20 -11.01 22.39
C GLU A 30 -32.20 -11.12 21.23
N ALA A 31 -32.47 -10.05 20.53
CA ALA A 31 -33.25 -10.10 19.29
C ALA A 31 -32.57 -10.99 18.24
N LEU A 32 -31.26 -10.82 18.05
CA LEU A 32 -30.49 -11.59 17.09
C LEU A 32 -30.54 -13.11 17.42
N LYS A 33 -30.35 -13.50 18.68
CA LYS A 33 -30.46 -14.88 19.13
C LYS A 33 -31.82 -15.51 18.78
N LYS A 34 -32.89 -14.78 19.00
CA LYS A 34 -34.25 -15.21 18.68
C LYS A 34 -34.45 -15.39 17.17
N LEU A 35 -33.96 -14.47 16.36
CA LEU A 35 -34.08 -14.50 14.91
C LEU A 35 -33.24 -15.61 14.27
N LEU A 36 -32.02 -15.81 14.74
CA LEU A 36 -31.15 -16.87 14.22
C LEU A 36 -31.52 -18.27 14.70
N GLY A 37 -31.89 -18.43 15.96
CA GLY A 37 -32.07 -19.76 16.58
C GLY A 37 -30.80 -20.61 16.39
N LYS A 38 -30.93 -21.75 15.72
CA LYS A 38 -29.78 -22.63 15.38
C LYS A 38 -29.09 -22.28 14.06
N ARG A 39 -29.57 -21.28 13.32
CA ARG A 39 -29.10 -20.96 11.98
C ARG A 39 -28.02 -19.85 11.99
N ILE A 40 -26.96 -20.05 12.75
CA ILE A 40 -25.88 -19.08 12.95
C ILE A 40 -25.29 -18.56 11.61
N ASN A 41 -25.22 -19.42 10.60
CA ASN A 41 -24.73 -19.10 9.24
C ASN A 41 -25.87 -18.81 8.24
N LYS A 42 -27.01 -18.33 8.72
CA LYS A 42 -28.12 -17.90 7.85
C LYS A 42 -27.63 -16.84 6.88
N ILE A 43 -28.06 -16.97 5.64
CA ILE A 43 -27.84 -15.92 4.66
C ILE A 43 -28.85 -14.79 4.87
N ILE A 44 -28.37 -13.57 5.01
CA ILE A 44 -29.15 -12.35 5.20
C ILE A 44 -28.86 -11.38 4.06
N LYS A 45 -29.83 -10.51 3.73
CA LYS A 45 -29.78 -9.68 2.53
C LYS A 45 -30.09 -8.21 2.83
N ILE A 46 -29.45 -7.34 2.04
CA ILE A 46 -29.84 -5.97 1.86
C ILE A 46 -30.61 -5.88 0.52
N ASN A 47 -31.89 -5.55 0.56
CA ASN A 47 -32.71 -5.46 -0.64
C ASN A 47 -32.50 -4.12 -1.36
N GLY A 48 -32.17 -4.16 -2.65
CA GLY A 48 -32.18 -2.99 -3.52
C GLY A 48 -30.88 -2.66 -4.25
N ALA A 49 -29.80 -2.27 -3.58
CA ALA A 49 -28.64 -1.72 -4.28
C ALA A 49 -27.48 -2.71 -4.49
N TYR A 50 -27.35 -3.70 -3.64
CA TYR A 50 -26.30 -4.71 -3.72
C TYR A 50 -26.89 -6.10 -3.47
N PRO A 51 -26.90 -6.96 -4.49
CA PRO A 51 -27.50 -8.29 -4.36
C PRO A 51 -26.63 -9.30 -3.61
N GLU A 52 -25.52 -8.85 -3.00
CA GLU A 52 -24.63 -9.78 -2.29
C GLU A 52 -25.22 -10.18 -0.96
N PRO A 53 -25.35 -11.49 -0.77
CA PRO A 53 -25.82 -12.02 0.51
C PRO A 53 -24.69 -12.02 1.52
N PHE A 54 -25.01 -11.71 2.77
CA PHE A 54 -24.11 -11.70 3.91
C PHE A 54 -24.40 -12.82 4.88
N THR A 55 -23.41 -13.17 5.68
CA THR A 55 -23.62 -13.90 6.93
C THR A 55 -23.78 -12.91 8.09
N PRO A 56 -24.41 -13.29 9.22
CA PRO A 56 -24.47 -12.43 10.39
C PRO A 56 -23.09 -11.99 10.89
N LEU A 57 -22.08 -12.88 10.78
CA LEU A 57 -20.70 -12.55 11.15
C LEU A 57 -20.13 -11.44 10.28
N GLU A 58 -20.29 -11.52 8.96
CA GLU A 58 -19.80 -10.49 8.06
C GLU A 58 -20.42 -9.11 8.35
N VAL A 59 -21.73 -9.05 8.58
CA VAL A 59 -22.40 -7.78 8.95
C VAL A 59 -21.93 -7.26 10.30
N ALA A 60 -21.77 -8.16 11.29
CA ALA A 60 -21.28 -7.77 12.62
C ALA A 60 -19.84 -7.22 12.56
N LEU A 61 -18.99 -7.81 11.72
CA LEU A 61 -17.62 -7.32 11.47
C LEU A 61 -17.62 -5.95 10.79
N TYR A 62 -18.40 -5.75 9.72
CA TYR A 62 -18.53 -4.45 9.06
C TYR A 62 -19.00 -3.32 10.00
N LEU A 63 -19.81 -3.68 11.00
CA LEU A 63 -20.36 -2.73 11.97
C LEU A 63 -19.58 -2.71 13.29
N ASN A 64 -18.49 -3.48 13.39
CA ASN A 64 -17.66 -3.64 14.60
C ASN A 64 -18.46 -3.90 15.89
N LYS A 65 -19.43 -4.84 15.83
CA LYS A 65 -20.31 -5.16 16.95
C LYS A 65 -19.71 -6.28 17.81
N LYS A 66 -18.80 -5.91 18.73
CA LYS A 66 -17.97 -6.83 19.51
C LYS A 66 -18.73 -7.98 20.19
N ASP A 67 -19.79 -7.66 20.93
CA ASP A 67 -20.56 -8.67 21.68
C ASP A 67 -21.22 -9.69 20.75
N ILE A 68 -21.75 -9.20 19.62
CA ILE A 68 -22.36 -10.03 18.60
C ILE A 68 -21.29 -10.88 17.90
N ILE A 69 -20.14 -10.31 17.57
CA ILE A 69 -19.03 -11.05 16.98
C ILE A 69 -18.60 -12.19 17.90
N LYS A 70 -18.34 -11.90 19.18
CA LYS A 70 -17.98 -12.92 20.18
C LYS A 70 -19.03 -14.02 20.27
N TYR A 71 -20.30 -13.66 20.39
CA TYR A 71 -21.39 -14.63 20.40
C TYR A 71 -21.40 -15.53 19.16
N LEU A 72 -21.20 -14.95 17.97
CA LEU A 72 -21.19 -15.72 16.71
C LEU A 72 -19.99 -16.66 16.64
N PHE A 73 -18.81 -16.23 17.11
CA PHE A 73 -17.61 -17.09 17.22
C PHE A 73 -17.86 -18.25 18.19
N ASP A 74 -18.39 -18.00 19.38
CA ASP A 74 -18.67 -19.00 20.40
C ASP A 74 -19.71 -20.05 19.93
N ASN A 75 -20.54 -19.67 18.94
CA ASN A 75 -21.55 -20.54 18.34
C ASN A 75 -21.15 -21.08 16.94
N ASN A 76 -19.84 -21.14 16.65
CA ASN A 76 -19.27 -21.71 15.43
C ASN A 76 -19.75 -21.03 14.12
N ALA A 77 -19.85 -19.72 14.10
CA ALA A 77 -20.04 -19.01 12.86
C ALA A 77 -18.88 -19.31 11.88
N SER A 78 -19.20 -19.45 10.60
CA SER A 78 -18.21 -19.79 9.59
C SER A 78 -17.27 -18.63 9.31
N HIS A 79 -15.97 -18.84 9.52
CA HIS A 79 -14.91 -17.87 9.16
C HIS A 79 -14.50 -17.93 7.69
N LYS A 80 -14.98 -18.94 6.94
CA LYS A 80 -14.54 -19.11 5.54
C LYS A 80 -15.13 -18.10 4.58
N GLY A 81 -16.23 -17.42 4.99
CA GLY A 81 -16.98 -16.53 4.10
C GLY A 81 -17.51 -17.27 2.87
N LYS A 82 -18.62 -16.82 2.32
CA LYS A 82 -19.11 -17.30 1.02
C LYS A 82 -18.72 -16.36 -0.11
N PHE A 83 -18.44 -15.13 0.23
CA PHE A 83 -18.22 -14.02 -0.69
C PHE A 83 -16.89 -13.33 -0.37
N HIS A 84 -16.39 -12.50 -1.25
CA HIS A 84 -15.27 -11.62 -0.97
C HIS A 84 -15.76 -10.22 -0.54
N PRO A 85 -15.11 -9.56 0.43
CA PRO A 85 -13.94 -10.00 1.20
C PRO A 85 -14.28 -11.09 2.24
N LYS A 86 -13.29 -11.87 2.65
CA LYS A 86 -13.44 -12.88 3.70
C LYS A 86 -13.62 -12.23 5.08
N PRO A 87 -14.24 -12.94 6.06
CA PRO A 87 -14.41 -12.40 7.41
C PRO A 87 -13.14 -11.82 8.04
N ILE A 88 -11.98 -12.47 7.87
CA ILE A 88 -10.70 -11.96 8.37
C ILE A 88 -10.28 -10.63 7.70
N GLU A 89 -10.54 -10.47 6.41
CA GLU A 89 -10.23 -9.22 5.67
C GLU A 89 -11.14 -8.08 6.14
N ILE A 90 -12.42 -8.41 6.45
CA ILE A 90 -13.36 -7.43 7.03
C ILE A 90 -12.91 -7.06 8.45
N ALA A 91 -12.52 -8.05 9.27
CA ALA A 91 -12.06 -7.80 10.64
C ALA A 91 -10.84 -6.89 10.67
N VAL A 92 -9.82 -7.17 9.85
CA VAL A 92 -8.61 -6.37 9.76
C VAL A 92 -8.87 -4.95 9.26
N ARG A 93 -9.90 -4.76 8.45
CA ARG A 93 -10.25 -3.44 7.90
C ARG A 93 -11.12 -2.61 8.84
N CYS A 94 -12.12 -3.24 9.48
CA CYS A 94 -13.24 -2.54 10.15
C CYS A 94 -13.26 -2.70 11.66
N CYS A 95 -12.54 -3.69 12.22
CA CYS A 95 -12.58 -3.99 13.65
C CYS A 95 -11.26 -3.63 14.32
N ASP A 96 -11.28 -3.58 15.67
CA ASP A 96 -10.09 -3.40 16.47
C ASP A 96 -9.25 -4.69 16.60
N ALA A 97 -8.06 -4.51 17.18
CA ALA A 97 -7.06 -5.55 17.37
C ALA A 97 -7.60 -6.78 18.13
N GLU A 98 -8.48 -6.61 19.11
CA GLU A 98 -9.07 -7.71 19.86
C GLU A 98 -9.81 -8.69 18.95
N ILE A 99 -10.61 -8.15 18.03
CA ILE A 99 -11.37 -8.97 17.06
C ILE A 99 -10.42 -9.61 16.03
N VAL A 100 -9.39 -8.88 15.56
CA VAL A 100 -8.38 -9.44 14.64
C VAL A 100 -7.69 -10.66 15.26
N CYS A 101 -7.32 -10.59 16.54
CA CYS A 101 -6.67 -11.68 17.25
C CYS A 101 -7.55 -12.94 17.38
N MET A 102 -8.89 -12.84 17.32
CA MET A 102 -9.78 -13.99 17.32
C MET A 102 -9.62 -14.88 16.07
N PHE A 103 -9.04 -14.37 14.99
CA PHE A 103 -8.77 -15.07 13.73
C PHE A 103 -7.39 -15.74 13.67
N GLN A 104 -6.66 -15.89 14.78
CA GLN A 104 -5.29 -16.43 14.80
C GLN A 104 -5.16 -17.72 13.98
N ASN A 105 -6.05 -18.69 14.19
CA ASN A 105 -6.00 -19.98 13.49
C ASN A 105 -6.22 -19.85 11.97
N ASP A 106 -7.01 -18.86 11.55
CA ASP A 106 -7.24 -18.59 10.13
C ASP A 106 -5.99 -17.99 9.48
N LEU A 107 -5.26 -17.12 10.22
CA LEU A 107 -4.02 -16.48 9.78
C LEU A 107 -2.88 -17.47 9.55
N GLU A 108 -2.76 -18.51 10.40
CA GLU A 108 -1.75 -19.55 10.27
C GLU A 108 -1.88 -20.34 8.95
N SER A 109 -3.10 -20.47 8.43
CA SER A 109 -3.40 -21.20 7.19
C SER A 109 -3.17 -20.40 5.90
N LEU A 110 -2.85 -19.10 5.99
CA LEU A 110 -2.70 -18.23 4.84
C LEU A 110 -1.33 -18.39 4.17
N ASP A 111 -1.33 -18.33 2.84
CA ASP A 111 -0.11 -18.20 2.06
C ASP A 111 0.52 -16.79 2.19
N GLU A 112 1.74 -16.64 1.72
CA GLU A 112 2.53 -15.40 1.84
C GLU A 112 1.87 -14.21 1.12
N GLU A 113 1.21 -14.47 -0.01
CA GLU A 113 0.53 -13.43 -0.79
C GLU A 113 -0.66 -12.85 -0.01
N LYS A 114 -1.47 -13.73 0.60
CA LYS A 114 -2.61 -13.33 1.43
C LYS A 114 -2.20 -12.63 2.72
N LYS A 115 -1.07 -13.04 3.34
CA LYS A 115 -0.50 -12.34 4.49
C LYS A 115 -0.09 -10.90 4.13
N ALA A 116 0.56 -10.72 2.97
CA ALA A 116 0.90 -9.39 2.48
C ALA A 116 -0.34 -8.54 2.19
N GLU A 117 -1.39 -9.14 1.61
CA GLU A 117 -2.66 -8.46 1.33
C GLU A 117 -3.39 -8.06 2.63
N LEU A 118 -3.34 -8.87 3.69
CA LEU A 118 -3.91 -8.50 4.98
C LEU A 118 -3.19 -7.32 5.62
N LEU A 119 -1.85 -7.29 5.61
CA LEU A 119 -1.11 -6.14 6.11
C LEU A 119 -1.44 -4.87 5.33
N LYS A 120 -1.58 -4.98 4.02
CA LYS A 120 -2.04 -3.89 3.16
C LYS A 120 -3.47 -3.47 3.53
N THR A 121 -4.36 -4.42 3.81
CA THR A 121 -5.73 -4.14 4.23
C THR A 121 -5.78 -3.41 5.58
N ALA A 122 -4.95 -3.80 6.55
CA ALA A 122 -4.80 -3.09 7.82
C ALA A 122 -4.31 -1.66 7.61
N PHE A 123 -3.33 -1.47 6.74
CA PHE A 123 -2.75 -0.16 6.43
C PHE A 123 -3.80 0.85 5.88
N TRP A 124 -4.80 0.36 5.14
CA TRP A 124 -5.90 1.18 4.61
C TRP A 124 -7.18 1.09 5.44
N GLY A 125 -7.14 0.42 6.59
CA GLY A 125 -8.30 0.18 7.45
C GLY A 125 -8.62 1.33 8.41
N ASP A 126 -9.70 1.15 9.18
CA ASP A 126 -10.19 2.15 10.13
C ASP A 126 -9.35 2.19 11.43
N HIS A 127 -8.63 1.10 11.76
CA HIS A 127 -7.82 0.91 12.98
C HIS A 127 -6.37 0.56 12.65
N THR A 128 -5.73 1.36 11.78
CA THR A 128 -4.44 1.03 11.14
C THR A 128 -3.34 0.66 12.13
N ALA A 129 -3.05 1.49 13.13
CA ALA A 129 -1.92 1.27 14.04
C ALA A 129 -2.13 0.01 14.89
N GLU A 130 -3.31 -0.13 15.51
CA GLU A 130 -3.65 -1.25 16.39
C GLU A 130 -3.67 -2.57 15.64
N ASN A 131 -4.21 -2.59 14.41
CA ASN A 131 -4.32 -3.80 13.61
C ASN A 131 -2.98 -4.22 13.00
N ILE A 132 -2.09 -3.28 12.66
CA ILE A 132 -0.72 -3.60 12.27
C ILE A 132 0.01 -4.26 13.45
N ASP A 133 -0.07 -3.70 14.65
CA ASP A 133 0.57 -4.29 15.83
C ASP A 133 -0.01 -5.68 16.17
N ALA A 134 -1.32 -5.87 16.03
CA ALA A 134 -1.96 -7.18 16.18
C ALA A 134 -1.44 -8.19 15.15
N LEU A 135 -1.37 -7.82 13.87
CA LEU A 135 -0.84 -8.68 12.80
C LEU A 135 0.63 -9.03 13.03
N GLU A 136 1.45 -8.06 13.50
CA GLU A 136 2.86 -8.32 13.84
C GLU A 136 2.98 -9.34 14.97
N SER A 137 2.16 -9.24 16.02
CA SER A 137 2.15 -10.21 17.12
C SER A 137 1.76 -11.62 16.65
N LEU A 138 1.03 -11.73 15.55
CA LEU A 138 0.59 -12.97 14.90
C LEU A 138 1.53 -13.42 13.75
N GLY A 139 2.71 -12.78 13.62
CA GLY A 139 3.76 -13.17 12.67
C GLY A 139 3.62 -12.58 11.25
N ILE A 140 2.68 -11.66 11.03
CA ILE A 140 2.56 -10.92 9.77
C ILE A 140 3.26 -9.58 9.94
N THR A 141 4.57 -9.56 9.69
CA THR A 141 5.43 -8.43 10.09
C THR A 141 5.63 -7.40 8.99
N ILE A 142 5.81 -6.14 9.37
CA ILE A 142 6.22 -5.05 8.48
C ILE A 142 7.57 -5.37 7.84
N ALA A 143 8.51 -5.97 8.57
CA ALA A 143 9.81 -6.36 8.03
C ALA A 143 9.67 -7.24 6.78
N LYS A 144 8.71 -8.15 6.77
CA LYS A 144 8.52 -9.09 5.65
C LYS A 144 7.61 -8.58 4.55
N TYR A 145 6.56 -7.84 4.90
CA TYR A 145 5.48 -7.50 3.97
C TYR A 145 5.28 -5.99 3.80
N GLY A 146 6.00 -5.14 4.56
CA GLY A 146 5.77 -3.71 4.63
C GLY A 146 6.33 -2.86 3.48
N GLY A 147 7.18 -3.43 2.63
CA GLY A 147 7.87 -2.65 1.60
C GLY A 147 6.94 -1.90 0.62
N LEU A 148 5.80 -2.49 0.26
CA LEU A 148 4.79 -1.83 -0.57
C LEU A 148 4.22 -0.58 0.12
N MET A 149 3.83 -0.69 1.40
CA MET A 149 3.26 0.41 2.17
C MET A 149 4.30 1.52 2.41
N LEU A 150 5.57 1.15 2.68
CA LEU A 150 6.67 2.12 2.74
C LEU A 150 6.77 2.94 1.45
N ARG A 151 6.67 2.28 0.28
CA ARG A 151 6.67 2.97 -1.01
C ARG A 151 5.48 3.91 -1.19
N TYR A 152 4.28 3.49 -0.76
CA TYR A 152 3.08 4.33 -0.78
C TYR A 152 3.22 5.54 0.13
N SER A 153 3.71 5.35 1.36
CA SER A 153 3.92 6.44 2.31
C SER A 153 4.94 7.45 1.79
N ALA A 154 6.03 6.97 1.18
CA ALA A 154 7.02 7.83 0.54
C ALA A 154 6.42 8.65 -0.64
N PHE A 155 5.55 8.04 -1.44
CA PHE A 155 4.83 8.73 -2.52
C PHE A 155 3.83 9.77 -2.00
N ASN A 156 3.13 9.48 -0.91
CA ASN A 156 2.14 10.37 -0.30
C ASN A 156 2.74 11.44 0.63
N ASN A 157 4.07 11.50 0.76
CA ASN A 157 4.78 12.40 1.67
C ASN A 157 4.41 12.21 3.16
N ASP A 158 4.00 11.00 3.54
CA ASP A 158 3.67 10.63 4.90
C ASP A 158 4.94 10.21 5.66
N ILE A 159 5.63 11.19 6.22
CA ILE A 159 6.92 10.98 6.87
C ILE A 159 6.82 10.14 8.14
N GLU A 160 5.74 10.28 8.91
CA GLU A 160 5.55 9.54 10.16
C GLU A 160 5.41 8.04 9.88
N THR A 161 4.62 7.69 8.89
CA THR A 161 4.49 6.29 8.45
C THR A 161 5.80 5.77 7.85
N VAL A 162 6.54 6.59 7.09
CA VAL A 162 7.87 6.20 6.57
C VAL A 162 8.82 5.86 7.72
N ARG A 163 8.89 6.71 8.77
CA ARG A 163 9.73 6.44 9.96
C ARG A 163 9.33 5.12 10.63
N LEU A 164 8.05 4.95 10.94
CA LEU A 164 7.52 3.75 11.58
C LEU A 164 7.89 2.48 10.79
N PHE A 165 7.71 2.49 9.47
CA PHE A 165 7.98 1.31 8.64
C PHE A 165 9.48 1.00 8.54
N LEU A 166 10.33 2.03 8.51
CA LEU A 166 11.79 1.85 8.54
C LEU A 166 12.26 1.31 9.89
N GLU A 167 11.75 1.82 11.01
CA GLU A 167 12.04 1.34 12.35
C GLU A 167 11.63 -0.13 12.54
N LYS A 168 10.51 -0.54 11.96
CA LYS A 168 10.03 -1.92 11.95
C LYS A 168 10.71 -2.81 10.89
N GLY A 169 11.69 -2.29 10.15
CA GLY A 169 12.54 -3.05 9.23
C GLY A 169 11.92 -3.36 7.87
N ALA A 170 10.97 -2.57 7.39
CA ALA A 170 10.42 -2.72 6.04
C ALA A 170 11.53 -2.70 4.97
N ASP A 171 11.36 -3.48 3.90
CA ASP A 171 12.28 -3.49 2.77
C ASP A 171 12.37 -2.10 2.12
N VAL A 172 13.45 -1.37 2.46
CA VAL A 172 13.72 -0.02 1.96
C VAL A 172 13.94 0.03 0.44
N ASN A 173 14.30 -1.12 -0.16
CA ASN A 173 14.56 -1.29 -1.58
C ASN A 173 13.43 -1.98 -2.33
N TYR A 174 12.24 -2.07 -1.73
CA TYR A 174 11.07 -2.69 -2.37
C TYR A 174 10.79 -2.09 -3.75
N HIS A 175 10.79 -2.92 -4.80
CA HIS A 175 10.63 -2.49 -6.20
C HIS A 175 9.77 -3.43 -7.06
N LYS A 176 8.90 -4.25 -6.44
CA LYS A 176 7.96 -5.08 -7.19
C LYS A 176 6.89 -4.21 -7.86
N ALA A 177 6.51 -4.56 -9.09
CA ALA A 177 5.40 -3.92 -9.77
C ALA A 177 4.07 -4.29 -9.10
N ASP A 178 3.14 -3.33 -9.02
CA ASP A 178 1.76 -3.55 -8.63
C ASP A 178 0.79 -2.79 -9.55
N SER A 179 -0.50 -2.82 -9.24
CA SER A 179 -1.54 -2.16 -10.03
C SER A 179 -1.44 -0.63 -10.05
N VAL A 180 -0.79 -0.02 -9.05
CA VAL A 180 -0.60 1.44 -8.95
C VAL A 180 0.78 1.86 -9.44
N PHE A 181 1.83 1.11 -9.06
CA PHE A 181 3.22 1.40 -9.41
C PHE A 181 3.78 0.31 -10.33
N SER A 182 3.35 0.32 -11.59
CA SER A 182 3.82 -0.63 -12.62
C SER A 182 5.27 -0.37 -13.06
N ASP A 183 5.83 0.80 -12.70
CA ASP A 183 7.17 1.27 -13.09
C ASP A 183 8.32 0.71 -12.23
N THR A 184 8.02 -0.12 -11.23
CA THR A 184 9.01 -0.71 -10.31
C THR A 184 9.88 0.30 -9.54
N SER A 185 9.41 1.52 -9.33
CA SER A 185 10.13 2.51 -8.52
C SER A 185 10.28 2.02 -7.08
N THR A 186 11.47 2.24 -6.50
CA THR A 186 11.71 2.06 -5.07
C THR A 186 11.06 3.18 -4.23
N PRO A 187 10.93 3.04 -2.90
CA PRO A 187 10.46 4.12 -2.03
C PRO A 187 11.22 5.43 -2.23
N ILE A 188 12.58 5.38 -2.33
CA ILE A 188 13.39 6.59 -2.52
C ILE A 188 13.20 7.22 -3.90
N ILE A 189 12.95 6.43 -4.96
CA ILE A 189 12.56 6.97 -6.27
C ILE A 189 11.23 7.72 -6.18
N LYS A 190 10.24 7.16 -5.46
CA LYS A 190 8.94 7.83 -5.28
C LYS A 190 9.07 9.13 -4.48
N ALA A 191 9.86 9.15 -3.42
CA ALA A 191 10.14 10.36 -2.65
C ALA A 191 10.84 11.44 -3.52
N ALA A 192 11.81 11.04 -4.36
CA ALA A 192 12.49 11.95 -5.29
C ALA A 192 11.54 12.52 -6.35
N LEU A 193 10.62 11.69 -6.90
CA LEU A 193 9.57 12.15 -7.83
C LEU A 193 8.63 13.18 -7.19
N CYS A 194 8.32 13.03 -5.91
CA CYS A 194 7.54 13.99 -5.13
C CYS A 194 8.37 15.18 -4.63
N ASN A 195 9.66 15.22 -4.97
CA ASN A 195 10.60 16.27 -4.56
C ASN A 195 10.72 16.44 -3.03
N ASN A 196 10.50 15.38 -2.26
CA ASN A 196 10.56 15.40 -0.79
C ASN A 196 11.98 15.07 -0.31
N LEU A 197 12.77 16.10 -0.02
CA LEU A 197 14.15 15.97 0.44
C LEU A 197 14.27 15.23 1.79
N GLU A 198 13.33 15.48 2.70
CA GLU A 198 13.35 14.88 4.04
C GLU A 198 13.17 13.36 3.97
N ILE A 199 12.19 12.88 3.21
CA ILE A 199 11.97 11.44 3.02
C ILE A 199 13.13 10.81 2.24
N VAL A 200 13.67 11.48 1.22
CA VAL A 200 14.86 10.99 0.50
C VAL A 200 16.04 10.83 1.45
N SER A 201 16.29 11.83 2.31
CA SER A 201 17.36 11.77 3.33
C SER A 201 17.16 10.63 4.32
N LEU A 202 15.92 10.44 4.78
CA LEU A 202 15.55 9.40 5.72
C LEU A 202 15.76 8.00 5.11
N LEU A 203 15.27 7.77 3.89
CA LEU A 203 15.43 6.49 3.19
C LEU A 203 16.90 6.18 2.88
N ALA A 204 17.66 7.17 2.39
CA ALA A 204 19.09 7.01 2.13
C ALA A 204 19.87 6.69 3.40
N GLY A 205 19.55 7.36 4.54
CA GLY A 205 20.15 7.09 5.85
C GLY A 205 19.83 5.68 6.38
N HIS A 206 18.74 5.06 5.95
CA HIS A 206 18.38 3.67 6.30
C HIS A 206 18.81 2.64 5.24
N GLY A 207 19.75 3.00 4.37
CA GLY A 207 20.37 2.06 3.43
C GLY A 207 19.61 1.84 2.12
N ALA A 208 18.78 2.80 1.69
CA ALA A 208 18.21 2.74 0.36
C ALA A 208 19.31 2.75 -0.70
N ASP A 209 19.26 1.78 -1.60
CA ASP A 209 20.16 1.71 -2.75
C ASP A 209 19.74 2.75 -3.81
N VAL A 210 20.50 3.84 -3.89
CA VAL A 210 20.27 4.93 -4.84
C VAL A 210 20.62 4.57 -6.29
N GLY A 211 21.29 3.41 -6.50
CA GLY A 211 21.64 2.89 -7.81
C GLY A 211 20.52 2.12 -8.51
N ILE A 212 19.49 1.70 -7.80
CA ILE A 212 18.36 0.96 -8.39
C ILE A 212 17.61 1.86 -9.37
N GLU A 213 17.42 1.37 -10.59
CA GLU A 213 16.64 2.02 -11.64
C GLU A 213 15.21 1.48 -11.69
N ASN A 214 14.24 2.34 -11.96
CA ASN A 214 12.90 1.91 -12.32
C ASN A 214 12.85 1.43 -13.79
N LYS A 215 11.68 0.95 -14.27
CA LYS A 215 11.51 0.51 -15.68
C LYS A 215 11.77 1.60 -16.72
N ARG A 216 11.83 2.87 -16.32
CA ARG A 216 12.15 4.00 -17.21
C ARG A 216 13.66 4.32 -17.24
N GLY A 217 14.49 3.58 -16.48
CA GLY A 217 15.91 3.88 -16.28
C GLY A 217 16.16 5.11 -15.40
N GLU A 218 15.17 5.49 -14.57
CA GLU A 218 15.30 6.64 -13.66
C GLU A 218 15.79 6.18 -12.29
N ARG A 219 16.80 6.87 -11.76
CA ARG A 219 17.33 6.77 -10.39
C ARG A 219 16.97 8.04 -9.62
N PRO A 220 17.02 8.04 -8.27
CA PRO A 220 16.77 9.25 -7.49
C PRO A 220 17.60 10.45 -7.95
N TYR A 221 18.89 10.24 -8.25
CA TYR A 221 19.79 11.28 -8.71
C TYR A 221 19.38 11.88 -10.08
N SER A 222 19.02 11.03 -11.04
CA SER A 222 18.56 11.51 -12.37
C SER A 222 17.24 12.29 -12.28
N ILE A 223 16.37 11.92 -11.34
CA ILE A 223 15.12 12.64 -11.05
C ILE A 223 15.43 14.01 -10.42
N ALA A 224 16.35 14.07 -9.45
CA ALA A 224 16.76 15.31 -8.82
C ALA A 224 17.34 16.32 -9.85
N ILE A 225 18.14 15.83 -10.81
CA ILE A 225 18.63 16.64 -11.94
C ILE A 225 17.47 17.14 -12.80
N LYS A 226 16.54 16.26 -13.17
CA LYS A 226 15.37 16.61 -13.99
C LYS A 226 14.50 17.67 -13.34
N ASN A 227 14.40 17.65 -12.01
CA ASN A 227 13.63 18.60 -11.20
C ASN A 227 14.43 19.87 -10.86
N ASP A 228 15.70 19.99 -11.29
CA ASP A 228 16.64 21.08 -10.92
C ASP A 228 16.76 21.31 -9.39
N ASN A 229 16.64 20.22 -8.60
CA ASN A 229 16.73 20.28 -7.14
C ASN A 229 18.19 20.09 -6.68
N ARG A 230 18.90 21.20 -6.47
CA ARG A 230 20.32 21.20 -6.09
C ARG A 230 20.58 20.54 -4.76
N GLU A 231 19.74 20.78 -3.74
CA GLU A 231 19.90 20.20 -2.41
C GLU A 231 19.78 18.67 -2.45
N MET A 232 18.82 18.17 -3.23
CA MET A 232 18.65 16.72 -3.42
C MET A 232 19.79 16.10 -4.22
N ILE A 233 20.33 16.81 -5.23
CA ILE A 233 21.50 16.38 -5.99
C ILE A 233 22.72 16.25 -5.06
N GLU A 234 22.98 17.27 -4.22
CA GLU A 234 24.08 17.27 -3.26
C GLU A 234 23.93 16.19 -2.19
N LEU A 235 22.71 15.94 -1.73
CA LEU A 235 22.41 14.86 -0.80
C LEU A 235 22.71 13.49 -1.43
N LEU A 236 22.13 13.21 -2.59
CA LEU A 236 22.23 11.91 -3.25
C LEU A 236 23.65 11.61 -3.74
N ALA A 237 24.41 12.62 -4.14
CA ALA A 237 25.82 12.48 -4.53
C ALA A 237 26.71 11.86 -3.41
N LYS A 238 26.31 11.99 -2.14
CA LYS A 238 27.03 11.38 -1.01
C LYS A 238 26.82 9.85 -0.92
N TYR A 239 25.74 9.35 -1.48
CA TYR A 239 25.36 7.94 -1.45
C TYR A 239 25.65 7.23 -2.77
N GLU A 240 25.78 7.95 -3.89
CA GLU A 240 26.14 7.35 -5.17
C GLU A 240 27.62 6.92 -5.20
N THR A 241 27.86 5.73 -5.73
CA THR A 241 29.24 5.25 -5.94
C THR A 241 29.88 5.98 -7.11
N ARG A 242 31.23 6.12 -7.09
CA ARG A 242 32.00 6.73 -8.20
C ARG A 242 31.71 6.05 -9.54
N ASP A 243 31.42 4.75 -9.53
CA ASP A 243 31.14 3.97 -10.74
C ASP A 243 29.86 4.40 -11.46
N LEU A 244 28.86 4.93 -10.74
CA LEU A 244 27.64 5.45 -11.35
C LEU A 244 27.86 6.71 -12.19
N HIS A 245 28.98 7.42 -11.95
CA HIS A 245 29.39 8.62 -12.67
C HIS A 245 30.58 8.35 -13.62
N SER A 246 31.07 7.10 -13.69
CA SER A 246 32.21 6.74 -14.53
C SER A 246 31.85 6.81 -16.03
N ILE A 247 32.86 7.06 -16.87
CA ILE A 247 32.73 7.03 -18.33
C ILE A 247 32.27 5.63 -18.82
N GLU A 248 32.75 4.55 -18.15
CA GLU A 248 32.38 3.16 -18.45
C GLU A 248 30.91 2.88 -18.17
N SER A 249 30.34 3.40 -17.10
CA SER A 249 28.91 3.32 -16.81
C SER A 249 28.08 4.07 -17.83
N LYS A 250 28.53 5.28 -18.25
CA LYS A 250 27.90 6.02 -19.34
C LYS A 250 27.93 5.21 -20.65
N ASP A 251 29.04 4.59 -20.98
CA ASP A 251 29.19 3.75 -22.19
C ASP A 251 28.22 2.58 -22.18
N THR A 252 28.08 1.89 -21.05
CA THR A 252 27.16 0.76 -20.89
C THR A 252 25.69 1.20 -21.08
N VAL A 253 25.32 2.35 -20.55
CA VAL A 253 23.96 2.91 -20.72
C VAL A 253 23.73 3.33 -22.18
N LEU A 254 24.68 4.04 -22.79
CA LEU A 254 24.55 4.53 -24.16
C LEU A 254 24.48 3.41 -25.19
N LYS A 255 25.17 2.28 -24.97
CA LYS A 255 25.09 1.07 -25.81
C LYS A 255 23.67 0.49 -25.89
N LYS A 256 22.88 0.59 -24.81
CA LYS A 256 21.47 0.12 -24.81
C LYS A 256 20.62 0.88 -25.84
N TYR A 257 20.95 2.12 -26.16
CA TYR A 257 20.17 2.98 -27.06
C TYR A 257 20.56 2.85 -28.53
N LYS A 258 21.57 2.02 -28.88
CA LYS A 258 22.06 1.83 -30.27
C LYS A 258 22.34 3.14 -31.01
N LEU A 259 22.91 4.12 -30.31
CA LEU A 259 23.21 5.44 -30.85
C LEU A 259 24.39 5.36 -31.83
N PRO A 260 24.46 6.27 -32.85
CA PRO A 260 25.65 6.40 -33.70
C PRO A 260 26.92 6.69 -32.88
N ASN A 261 28.05 6.08 -33.26
CA ASN A 261 29.29 6.22 -32.50
C ASN A 261 29.72 7.69 -32.28
N SER A 262 29.52 8.55 -33.27
CA SER A 262 29.78 9.97 -33.14
C SER A 262 28.99 10.68 -32.05
N LEU A 263 27.74 10.23 -31.86
CA LEU A 263 26.89 10.76 -30.79
C LEU A 263 27.30 10.18 -29.43
N VAL A 264 27.69 8.90 -29.38
CA VAL A 264 28.22 8.27 -28.17
C VAL A 264 29.48 8.98 -27.69
N GLU A 265 30.44 9.22 -28.58
CA GLU A 265 31.68 9.95 -28.24
C GLU A 265 31.42 11.40 -27.79
N PHE A 266 30.47 12.08 -28.44
CA PHE A 266 30.02 13.38 -27.99
C PHE A 266 29.42 13.36 -26.57
N LEU A 267 28.55 12.37 -26.27
CA LEU A 267 27.89 12.23 -24.97
C LEU A 267 28.84 11.79 -23.83
N LYS A 268 30.01 11.22 -24.19
CA LYS A 268 31.12 10.92 -23.26
C LYS A 268 31.96 12.14 -22.90
N GLY A 269 31.92 13.17 -23.71
CA GLY A 269 32.75 14.36 -23.53
C GLY A 269 32.29 15.25 -22.38
N ASP A 270 33.22 16.08 -21.83
CA ASP A 270 32.96 16.98 -20.71
C ASP A 270 32.12 18.21 -21.10
N LYS A 271 31.91 18.45 -22.38
CA LYS A 271 31.15 19.59 -22.88
C LYS A 271 29.83 19.16 -23.52
N LEU A 272 28.84 18.95 -22.70
CA LEU A 272 27.48 18.56 -23.13
C LEU A 272 26.61 19.78 -23.49
N LYS A 273 27.20 20.80 -24.19
CA LYS A 273 26.45 21.94 -24.70
C LYS A 273 26.59 22.03 -26.21
N ILE A 274 25.47 21.95 -26.93
CA ILE A 274 25.42 22.26 -28.37
C ILE A 274 24.79 23.63 -28.54
N LYS A 275 25.49 24.49 -29.27
CA LYS A 275 24.96 25.79 -29.69
C LYS A 275 24.43 25.66 -31.12
N PHE A 276 23.13 25.81 -31.29
CA PHE A 276 22.55 25.86 -32.63
C PHE A 276 22.71 27.26 -33.21
N THR A 277 23.38 27.38 -34.35
CA THR A 277 23.70 28.68 -34.95
C THR A 277 22.57 29.27 -35.78
N ASN A 278 21.55 28.49 -36.11
CA ASN A 278 20.48 28.89 -37.03
C ASN A 278 19.05 28.67 -36.52
N ASP A 279 18.83 28.56 -35.24
CA ASP A 279 17.50 28.29 -34.74
C ASP A 279 16.86 29.48 -34.01
N LYS A 280 15.70 29.90 -34.49
CA LYS A 280 14.94 30.99 -33.88
C LYS A 280 14.25 30.61 -32.54
N CYS A 281 14.14 29.30 -32.24
CA CYS A 281 13.38 28.80 -31.11
C CYS A 281 14.20 28.19 -29.98
N CYS A 282 15.34 27.55 -30.22
CA CYS A 282 16.16 26.90 -29.18
C CYS A 282 17.64 27.29 -29.30
N LYS A 283 18.13 28.07 -28.37
CA LYS A 283 19.55 28.48 -28.37
C LYS A 283 20.50 27.42 -27.79
N PHE A 284 20.03 26.49 -26.97
CA PHE A 284 20.85 25.47 -26.32
C PHE A 284 20.02 24.20 -25.98
N ILE A 285 20.62 23.03 -26.14
CA ILE A 285 20.20 21.78 -25.52
C ILE A 285 21.22 21.45 -24.43
N ARG A 286 20.77 21.17 -23.22
CA ARG A 286 21.55 20.66 -22.11
C ARG A 286 21.27 19.17 -21.97
N PHE A 287 22.28 18.34 -22.01
CA PHE A 287 22.21 16.93 -21.61
C PHE A 287 22.71 16.85 -20.17
N TYR A 288 21.91 16.24 -19.32
CA TYR A 288 22.22 16.05 -17.90
C TYR A 288 22.73 14.64 -17.64
#